data_18984e1d8c99c9e5bfc6c0849c7b67e7
#
_entry.id   18984e1d8c99c9e5bfc6c0849c7b67e7
#
_cell.length_a   1.000
_cell.length_b   1.000
_cell.length_c   1.000
_cell.angle_alpha   90.00
_cell.angle_beta   90.00
_cell.angle_gamma   90.00
#
_symmetry.space_group_name_H-M   'P 1'
#
loop_
_entity.id
_entity.type
_entity.pdbx_description
1 polymer ?
#
loop_
_entity_poly.entity_id
_entity_poly.type
_entity_poly.pdbx_seq_one_letter_code
_entity_poly.pdbx_strand_id
1 'polypeptide(L)'
;MNTYPEDLFESIEFDLVKRAVSKRAVTERARERITGLKPSSDYALATRDLQEVHEVLGLYLSDLGVPALASEDIKPFLLRLKIQGASIEGEDFLIIKNLIESFNRVYTFFKQHSMRTPSMQDKLAHLQKNKTVPDEIDRVLDRRGVVKTSASSELGKIRGALIKKRTAADRIFYRAVKKYQASGMLADIQETVHDNKRVLAIEGA
;
A
#
# COMPACT_ATOMS: atom_id res chain seq x y z
N MET A 1 -29.84 -25.09 7.53
CA MET A 1 -31.09 -24.55 8.13
C MET A 1 -32.15 -24.60 7.05
N ASN A 2 -33.21 -25.32 7.27
CA ASN A 2 -34.37 -25.29 6.34
C ASN A 2 -35.21 -24.09 6.71
N THR A 3 -35.36 -23.15 5.79
CA THR A 3 -36.29 -22.03 5.94
C THR A 3 -37.68 -22.45 5.50
N TYR A 4 -38.71 -21.90 6.14
CA TYR A 4 -40.07 -22.10 5.73
C TYR A 4 -40.72 -20.72 5.52
N PRO A 5 -41.29 -20.46 4.35
CA PRO A 5 -41.25 -21.28 3.12
C PRO A 5 -39.81 -21.40 2.55
N GLU A 6 -39.58 -22.37 1.65
CA GLU A 6 -38.22 -22.60 1.06
C GLU A 6 -37.73 -21.40 0.29
N ASP A 7 -38.61 -20.61 -0.31
CA ASP A 7 -38.37 -19.40 -1.08
C ASP A 7 -38.31 -18.11 -0.22
N LEU A 8 -38.23 -18.24 1.13
CA LEU A 8 -38.29 -17.11 2.05
C LEU A 8 -37.35 -15.96 1.64
N PHE A 9 -36.09 -16.28 1.28
CA PHE A 9 -35.10 -15.25 0.93
C PHE A 9 -35.40 -14.52 -0.37
N GLU A 10 -36.00 -15.21 -1.32
CA GLU A 10 -36.48 -14.60 -2.56
C GLU A 10 -37.68 -13.70 -2.27
N SER A 11 -38.64 -14.21 -1.48
CA SER A 11 -39.85 -13.48 -1.12
C SER A 11 -39.61 -12.19 -0.34
N ILE A 12 -38.59 -12.14 0.52
CA ILE A 12 -38.20 -10.93 1.26
C ILE A 12 -37.08 -10.11 0.56
N GLU A 13 -36.72 -10.48 -0.67
CA GLU A 13 -35.70 -9.81 -1.48
C GLU A 13 -34.36 -9.64 -0.74
N PHE A 14 -33.95 -10.61 0.11
CA PHE A 14 -32.78 -10.50 0.96
C PHE A 14 -31.48 -10.29 0.17
N ASP A 15 -31.40 -10.81 -1.04
CA ASP A 15 -30.26 -10.61 -1.93
C ASP A 15 -30.12 -9.15 -2.41
N LEU A 16 -31.22 -8.40 -2.51
CA LEU A 16 -31.14 -6.96 -2.80
C LEU A 16 -30.54 -6.21 -1.62
N VAL A 17 -30.92 -6.57 -0.40
CA VAL A 17 -30.35 -5.98 0.82
C VAL A 17 -28.85 -6.26 0.89
N LYS A 18 -28.43 -7.53 0.71
CA LYS A 18 -27.01 -7.91 0.69
C LYS A 18 -26.24 -7.12 -0.36
N ARG A 19 -26.77 -6.99 -1.58
CA ARG A 19 -26.16 -6.19 -2.65
C ARG A 19 -26.02 -4.71 -2.30
N ALA A 20 -27.05 -4.14 -1.70
CA ALA A 20 -27.04 -2.73 -1.28
C ALA A 20 -25.95 -2.46 -0.20
N VAL A 21 -25.82 -3.36 0.77
CA VAL A 21 -24.81 -3.28 1.83
C VAL A 21 -23.40 -3.54 1.25
N SER A 22 -23.25 -4.54 0.39
CA SER A 22 -21.98 -4.89 -0.27
C SER A 22 -21.39 -3.73 -1.08
N LYS A 23 -22.22 -2.94 -1.76
CA LYS A 23 -21.77 -1.74 -2.49
C LYS A 23 -21.11 -0.68 -1.60
N ARG A 24 -21.37 -0.70 -0.30
CA ARG A 24 -20.78 0.22 0.68
C ARG A 24 -19.55 -0.35 1.37
N ALA A 25 -19.24 -1.63 1.15
CA ALA A 25 -18.04 -2.25 1.71
C ALA A 25 -16.78 -1.74 1.02
N VAL A 26 -15.80 -1.36 1.80
CA VAL A 26 -14.53 -0.79 1.31
C VAL A 26 -13.61 -1.88 0.74
N THR A 27 -13.57 -3.06 1.36
CA THR A 27 -12.67 -4.15 0.96
C THR A 27 -13.43 -5.24 0.19
N GLU A 28 -12.75 -5.90 -0.76
CA GLU A 28 -13.32 -7.04 -1.49
C GLU A 28 -13.70 -8.19 -0.53
N ARG A 29 -12.85 -8.46 0.44
CA ARG A 29 -13.15 -9.46 1.48
C ARG A 29 -14.40 -9.16 2.29
N ALA A 30 -14.69 -7.87 2.55
CA ALA A 30 -15.94 -7.48 3.21
C ALA A 30 -17.15 -7.70 2.28
N ARG A 31 -17.00 -7.43 0.99
CA ARG A 31 -18.05 -7.68 -0.02
C ARG A 31 -18.38 -9.17 -0.12
N GLU A 32 -17.35 -10.02 -0.23
CA GLU A 32 -17.50 -11.48 -0.23
C GLU A 32 -18.23 -11.97 1.03
N ARG A 33 -17.84 -11.46 2.20
CA ARG A 33 -18.47 -11.82 3.48
C ARG A 33 -19.93 -11.41 3.52
N ILE A 34 -20.27 -10.20 3.05
CA ILE A 34 -21.65 -9.70 3.03
C ILE A 34 -22.51 -10.51 2.05
N THR A 35 -22.01 -10.76 0.84
CA THR A 35 -22.75 -11.55 -0.16
C THR A 35 -22.93 -13.00 0.26
N GLY A 36 -21.97 -13.55 1.00
CA GLY A 36 -22.02 -14.89 1.58
C GLY A 36 -22.80 -15.03 2.89
N LEU A 37 -23.39 -13.94 3.41
CA LEU A 37 -24.18 -13.99 4.65
C LEU A 37 -25.36 -14.97 4.51
N LYS A 38 -25.47 -15.83 5.52
CA LYS A 38 -26.57 -16.77 5.70
C LYS A 38 -27.21 -16.53 7.05
N PRO A 39 -28.49 -16.86 7.21
CA PRO A 39 -29.13 -16.78 8.51
C PRO A 39 -28.45 -17.69 9.52
N SER A 40 -28.38 -17.25 10.76
CA SER A 40 -27.91 -18.05 11.88
C SER A 40 -29.08 -18.52 12.72
N SER A 41 -29.07 -19.79 13.13
CA SER A 41 -29.96 -20.33 14.16
C SER A 41 -29.33 -20.24 15.55
N ASP A 42 -28.07 -19.81 15.65
CA ASP A 42 -27.40 -19.59 16.91
C ASP A 42 -27.76 -18.21 17.44
N TYR A 43 -28.64 -18.20 18.46
CA TYR A 43 -29.09 -16.97 19.09
C TYR A 43 -27.94 -16.18 19.73
N ALA A 44 -26.99 -16.84 20.38
CA ALA A 44 -25.87 -16.18 21.04
C ALA A 44 -24.96 -15.49 20.01
N LEU A 45 -24.67 -16.17 18.90
CA LEU A 45 -23.89 -15.60 17.80
C LEU A 45 -24.61 -14.41 17.18
N ALA A 46 -25.90 -14.54 16.86
CA ALA A 46 -26.68 -13.46 16.24
C ALA A 46 -26.75 -12.22 17.15
N THR A 47 -26.98 -12.43 18.46
CA THR A 47 -27.03 -11.34 19.45
C THR A 47 -25.70 -10.62 19.55
N ARG A 48 -24.58 -11.36 19.57
CA ARG A 48 -23.24 -10.77 19.60
C ARG A 48 -22.96 -9.95 18.34
N ASP A 49 -23.26 -10.47 17.16
CA ASP A 49 -23.03 -9.77 15.91
C ASP A 49 -23.89 -8.49 15.81
N LEU A 50 -25.13 -8.52 16.30
CA LEU A 50 -25.98 -7.34 16.39
C LEU A 50 -25.43 -6.32 17.40
N GLN A 51 -24.91 -6.77 18.54
CA GLN A 51 -24.29 -5.90 19.54
C GLN A 51 -23.07 -5.16 18.93
N GLU A 52 -22.21 -5.86 18.20
CA GLU A 52 -21.08 -5.26 17.52
C GLU A 52 -21.49 -4.16 16.52
N VAL A 53 -22.53 -4.43 15.73
CA VAL A 53 -23.08 -3.43 14.81
C VAL A 53 -23.65 -2.23 15.56
N HIS A 54 -24.38 -2.47 16.66
CA HIS A 54 -24.96 -1.42 17.50
C HIS A 54 -23.88 -0.52 18.10
N GLU A 55 -22.80 -1.10 18.63
CA GLU A 55 -21.66 -0.35 19.17
C GLU A 55 -21.01 0.58 18.12
N VAL A 56 -20.74 0.06 16.93
CA VAL A 56 -20.14 0.85 15.86
C VAL A 56 -21.12 1.92 15.34
N LEU A 57 -22.41 1.59 15.22
CA LEU A 57 -23.44 2.57 14.86
C LEU A 57 -23.50 3.70 15.87
N GLY A 58 -23.43 3.39 17.17
CA GLY A 58 -23.38 4.39 18.24
C GLY A 58 -22.21 5.37 18.15
N LEU A 59 -21.05 4.92 17.66
CA LEU A 59 -19.92 5.80 17.36
C LEU A 59 -20.26 6.77 16.23
N TYR A 60 -20.81 6.28 15.12
CA TYR A 60 -21.21 7.13 13.99
C TYR A 60 -22.29 8.16 14.39
N LEU A 61 -23.28 7.74 15.17
CA LEU A 61 -24.34 8.66 15.65
C LEU A 61 -23.82 9.71 16.66
N SER A 62 -22.65 9.49 17.24
CA SER A 62 -21.99 10.44 18.16
C SER A 62 -20.92 11.31 17.46
N ASP A 63 -20.94 11.40 16.13
CA ASP A 63 -19.94 12.09 15.30
C ASP A 63 -18.49 11.59 15.50
N LEU A 64 -18.33 10.41 16.09
CA LEU A 64 -17.05 9.74 16.24
C LEU A 64 -16.79 8.89 15.01
N GLY A 65 -16.11 9.47 14.03
CA GLY A 65 -15.74 8.77 12.80
C GLY A 65 -14.75 7.63 13.07
N VAL A 66 -15.13 6.38 12.72
CA VAL A 66 -14.20 5.26 12.76
C VAL A 66 -13.15 5.44 11.66
N PRO A 67 -11.84 5.38 11.98
CA PRO A 67 -10.80 5.52 10.97
C PRO A 67 -10.92 4.45 9.88
N ALA A 68 -10.75 4.86 8.63
CA ALA A 68 -10.78 3.92 7.51
C ALA A 68 -9.58 2.96 7.53
N LEU A 69 -9.85 1.69 7.23
CA LEU A 69 -8.81 0.71 6.92
C LEU A 69 -8.39 0.85 5.45
N ALA A 70 -7.11 0.62 5.17
CA ALA A 70 -6.64 0.43 3.80
C ALA A 70 -7.33 -0.81 3.19
N SER A 71 -7.68 -0.70 1.91
CA SER A 71 -8.53 -1.67 1.24
C SER A 71 -7.78 -2.68 0.36
N GLU A 72 -6.48 -2.45 0.12
CA GLU A 72 -5.68 -3.28 -0.75
C GLU A 72 -5.44 -4.67 -0.14
N ASP A 73 -5.57 -5.71 -0.97
CA ASP A 73 -5.27 -7.08 -0.55
C ASP A 73 -3.76 -7.33 -0.61
N ILE A 74 -3.15 -7.55 0.56
CA ILE A 74 -1.72 -7.87 0.68
C ILE A 74 -1.42 -9.37 0.57
N LYS A 75 -2.42 -10.23 0.48
CA LYS A 75 -2.24 -11.69 0.44
C LYS A 75 -1.34 -12.15 -0.71
N PRO A 76 -1.45 -11.62 -1.94
CA PRO A 76 -0.55 -11.97 -3.03
C PRO A 76 0.92 -11.69 -2.70
N PHE A 77 1.21 -10.54 -2.07
CA PHE A 77 2.57 -10.17 -1.68
C PHE A 77 3.13 -11.11 -0.60
N LEU A 78 2.30 -11.41 0.42
CA LEU A 78 2.70 -12.34 1.49
C LEU A 78 2.93 -13.77 0.96
N LEU A 79 2.15 -14.24 -0.01
CA LEU A 79 2.35 -15.54 -0.65
C LEU A 79 3.66 -15.56 -1.44
N ARG A 80 3.95 -14.49 -2.18
CA ARG A 80 5.20 -14.36 -2.95
C ARG A 80 6.42 -14.35 -2.05
N LEU A 81 6.38 -13.65 -0.92
CA LEU A 81 7.47 -13.60 0.06
C LEU A 81 7.76 -14.94 0.76
N LYS A 82 6.84 -15.92 0.70
CA LYS A 82 7.09 -17.28 1.19
C LYS A 82 7.96 -18.11 0.26
N ILE A 83 8.14 -17.69 -0.98
CA ILE A 83 8.94 -18.41 -1.99
C ILE A 83 10.39 -17.99 -1.81
N GLN A 84 11.28 -18.94 -1.58
CA GLN A 84 12.71 -18.69 -1.43
C GLN A 84 13.29 -18.02 -2.69
N GLY A 85 13.97 -16.91 -2.52
CA GLY A 85 14.56 -16.12 -3.61
C GLY A 85 13.58 -15.20 -4.34
N ALA A 86 12.28 -15.22 -4.01
CA ALA A 86 11.34 -14.24 -4.55
C ALA A 86 11.47 -12.89 -3.85
N SER A 87 11.14 -11.82 -4.56
CA SER A 87 11.08 -10.46 -4.05
C SER A 87 9.77 -9.81 -4.47
N ILE A 88 9.40 -8.75 -3.78
CA ILE A 88 8.29 -7.85 -4.15
C ILE A 88 8.88 -6.47 -4.42
N GLU A 89 8.14 -5.65 -5.15
CA GLU A 89 8.56 -4.30 -5.50
C GLU A 89 8.45 -3.34 -4.30
N GLY A 90 9.17 -2.24 -4.35
CA GLY A 90 9.14 -1.25 -3.27
C GLY A 90 7.75 -0.65 -3.05
N GLU A 91 6.96 -0.51 -4.11
CA GLU A 91 5.57 -0.03 -4.05
C GLU A 91 4.66 -1.02 -3.29
N ASP A 92 4.89 -2.33 -3.44
CA ASP A 92 4.16 -3.37 -2.70
C ASP A 92 4.43 -3.27 -1.19
N PHE A 93 5.66 -2.94 -0.80
CA PHE A 93 6.00 -2.67 0.61
C PHE A 93 5.25 -1.45 1.16
N LEU A 94 5.04 -0.40 0.35
CA LEU A 94 4.26 0.77 0.76
C LEU A 94 2.79 0.41 0.99
N ILE A 95 2.21 -0.50 0.19
CA ILE A 95 0.86 -1.02 0.39
C ILE A 95 0.77 -1.76 1.73
N ILE A 96 1.73 -2.66 2.01
CA ILE A 96 1.81 -3.38 3.29
C ILE A 96 1.93 -2.39 4.46
N LYS A 97 2.82 -1.40 4.36
CA LYS A 97 2.98 -0.36 5.36
C LYS A 97 1.67 0.38 5.62
N ASN A 98 1.00 0.84 4.56
CA ASN A 98 -0.26 1.59 4.66
C ASN A 98 -1.35 0.77 5.37
N LEU A 99 -1.45 -0.53 5.07
CA LEU A 99 -2.38 -1.43 5.77
C LEU A 99 -2.06 -1.52 7.27
N ILE A 100 -0.79 -1.71 7.64
CA ILE A 100 -0.37 -1.82 9.04
C ILE A 100 -0.63 -0.51 9.78
N GLU A 101 -0.31 0.63 9.20
CA GLU A 101 -0.56 1.95 9.80
C GLU A 101 -2.05 2.22 9.96
N SER A 102 -2.87 1.87 8.95
CA SER A 102 -4.32 2.03 9.05
C SER A 102 -4.91 1.13 10.15
N PHE A 103 -4.44 -0.12 10.26
CA PHE A 103 -4.78 -1.02 11.36
C PHE A 103 -4.38 -0.42 12.72
N ASN A 104 -3.16 0.11 12.85
CA ASN A 104 -2.68 0.72 14.10
C ASN A 104 -3.56 1.91 14.53
N ARG A 105 -4.06 2.71 13.56
CA ARG A 105 -5.02 3.79 13.84
C ARG A 105 -6.36 3.26 14.33
N VAL A 106 -6.93 2.28 13.64
CA VAL A 106 -8.19 1.63 14.04
C VAL A 106 -8.08 0.97 15.41
N TYR A 107 -6.99 0.22 15.65
CA TYR A 107 -6.71 -0.39 16.95
C TYR A 107 -6.68 0.66 18.08
N THR A 108 -5.94 1.76 17.86
CA THR A 108 -5.85 2.84 18.85
C THR A 108 -7.20 3.48 19.12
N PHE A 109 -7.97 3.73 18.05
CA PHE A 109 -9.31 4.30 18.16
C PHE A 109 -10.23 3.45 19.02
N PHE A 110 -10.35 2.15 18.75
CA PHE A 110 -11.20 1.27 19.56
C PHE A 110 -10.68 1.09 20.99
N LYS A 111 -9.38 1.13 21.22
CA LYS A 111 -8.84 1.12 22.61
C LYS A 111 -9.20 2.39 23.36
N GLN A 112 -9.20 3.56 22.73
CA GLN A 112 -9.62 4.82 23.32
C GLN A 112 -11.13 4.87 23.63
N HIS A 113 -11.94 4.17 22.82
CA HIS A 113 -13.39 4.11 22.97
C HIS A 113 -13.88 2.78 23.57
N SER A 114 -13.06 2.11 24.36
CA SER A 114 -13.33 0.77 24.93
C SER A 114 -14.65 0.67 25.69
N MET A 115 -15.03 1.70 26.44
CA MET A 115 -16.30 1.71 27.19
C MET A 115 -17.54 1.73 26.27
N ARG A 116 -17.41 2.27 25.06
CA ARG A 116 -18.50 2.32 24.07
C ARG A 116 -18.53 1.11 23.14
N THR A 117 -17.45 0.35 23.09
CA THR A 117 -17.27 -0.76 22.18
C THR A 117 -16.67 -1.99 22.90
N PRO A 118 -17.33 -2.50 23.97
CA PRO A 118 -16.82 -3.65 24.71
C PRO A 118 -16.65 -4.91 23.85
N SER A 119 -17.57 -5.21 22.93
CA SER A 119 -17.46 -6.37 22.03
C SER A 119 -16.24 -6.30 21.11
N MET A 120 -15.82 -5.09 20.72
CA MET A 120 -14.60 -4.91 19.92
C MET A 120 -13.33 -5.17 20.72
N GLN A 121 -13.35 -4.99 22.07
CA GLN A 121 -12.19 -5.26 22.91
C GLN A 121 -11.83 -6.74 22.91
N ASP A 122 -12.80 -7.65 22.89
CA ASP A 122 -12.57 -9.09 22.81
C ASP A 122 -11.86 -9.46 21.50
N LYS A 123 -12.28 -8.87 20.37
CA LYS A 123 -11.62 -9.05 19.07
C LYS A 123 -10.20 -8.50 19.05
N LEU A 124 -9.94 -7.42 19.75
CA LEU A 124 -8.63 -6.77 19.83
C LEU A 124 -7.71 -7.38 20.89
N ALA A 125 -8.21 -8.26 21.78
CA ALA A 125 -7.43 -8.81 22.89
C ALA A 125 -6.17 -9.57 22.43
N HIS A 126 -6.25 -10.23 21.29
CA HIS A 126 -5.14 -11.03 20.72
C HIS A 126 -4.33 -10.28 19.65
N LEU A 127 -4.64 -9.01 19.40
CA LEU A 127 -3.99 -8.19 18.40
C LEU A 127 -3.09 -7.16 19.07
N GLN A 128 -2.02 -6.80 18.39
CA GLN A 128 -1.06 -5.79 18.84
C GLN A 128 -0.72 -4.83 17.70
N LYS A 129 -0.40 -3.59 18.06
CA LYS A 129 0.15 -2.63 17.09
C LYS A 129 1.53 -3.10 16.62
N ASN A 130 1.75 -2.99 15.34
CA ASN A 130 3.06 -3.23 14.75
C ASN A 130 3.64 -1.91 14.26
N LYS A 131 4.72 -1.45 14.87
CA LYS A 131 5.50 -0.29 14.43
C LYS A 131 6.78 -0.70 13.71
N THR A 132 7.32 -1.85 14.05
CA THR A 132 8.61 -2.32 13.55
C THR A 132 8.63 -2.43 12.02
N VAL A 133 7.59 -3.02 11.41
CA VAL A 133 7.53 -3.19 9.96
C VAL A 133 7.41 -1.85 9.23
N PRO A 134 6.51 -0.93 9.59
CA PRO A 134 6.48 0.42 9.00
C PRO A 134 7.81 1.17 9.15
N ASP A 135 8.42 1.14 10.32
CA ASP A 135 9.67 1.85 10.60
C ASP A 135 10.83 1.30 9.74
N GLU A 136 10.91 -0.03 9.58
CA GLU A 136 11.92 -0.66 8.71
C GLU A 136 11.70 -0.34 7.23
N ILE A 137 10.45 -0.32 6.77
CA ILE A 137 10.13 0.11 5.41
C ILE A 137 10.55 1.56 5.21
N ASP A 138 10.22 2.44 6.15
CA ASP A 138 10.60 3.86 6.10
C ASP A 138 12.12 4.08 6.18
N ARG A 139 12.85 3.23 6.87
CA ARG A 139 14.30 3.29 6.92
C ARG A 139 14.92 3.04 5.54
N VAL A 140 14.33 2.11 4.77
CA VAL A 140 14.90 1.63 3.50
C VAL A 140 14.33 2.36 2.29
N LEU A 141 13.02 2.60 2.25
CA LEU A 141 12.30 3.11 1.10
C LEU A 141 11.85 4.57 1.29
N ASP A 142 11.80 5.30 0.19
CA ASP A 142 11.17 6.61 0.15
C ASP A 142 9.64 6.48 -0.10
N ARG A 143 8.94 7.63 -0.18
CA ARG A 143 7.49 7.69 -0.40
C ARG A 143 7.03 7.16 -1.77
N ARG A 144 7.95 6.86 -2.68
CA ARG A 144 7.68 6.28 -4.01
C ARG A 144 8.09 4.82 -4.10
N GLY A 145 8.50 4.21 -2.98
CA GLY A 145 9.00 2.84 -2.97
C GLY A 145 10.44 2.68 -3.50
N VAL A 146 11.17 3.79 -3.69
CA VAL A 146 12.55 3.73 -4.17
C VAL A 146 13.50 3.60 -2.98
N VAL A 147 14.48 2.72 -3.10
CA VAL A 147 15.50 2.51 -2.05
C VAL A 147 16.29 3.80 -1.82
N LYS A 148 16.26 4.29 -0.59
CA LYS A 148 17.00 5.50 -0.17
C LYS A 148 18.49 5.31 -0.27
N THR A 149 19.23 6.36 -0.59
CA THR A 149 20.70 6.35 -0.57
C THR A 149 21.24 6.04 0.84
N SER A 150 20.49 6.42 1.86
CA SER A 150 20.81 6.16 3.27
C SER A 150 20.44 4.76 3.76
N ALA A 151 19.84 3.91 2.91
CA ALA A 151 19.40 2.56 3.30
C ALA A 151 20.56 1.67 3.81
N SER A 152 21.78 1.85 3.26
CA SER A 152 23.00 1.31 3.81
C SER A 152 24.18 2.25 3.56
N SER A 153 25.22 2.14 4.41
CA SER A 153 26.45 2.93 4.26
C SER A 153 27.18 2.62 2.95
N GLU A 154 27.16 1.37 2.54
CA GLU A 154 27.79 0.90 1.29
C GLU A 154 27.07 1.47 0.07
N LEU A 155 25.74 1.41 0.01
CA LEU A 155 24.95 2.00 -1.06
C LEU A 155 25.20 3.51 -1.16
N GLY A 156 25.30 4.19 -0.02
CA GLY A 156 25.65 5.62 0.04
C GLY A 156 27.00 5.91 -0.60
N LYS A 157 28.04 5.11 -0.28
CA LYS A 157 29.38 5.23 -0.86
C LYS A 157 29.36 4.97 -2.37
N ILE A 158 28.71 3.89 -2.81
CA ILE A 158 28.61 3.53 -4.24
C ILE A 158 27.91 4.62 -5.03
N ARG A 159 26.73 5.08 -4.58
CA ARG A 159 26.01 6.17 -5.24
C ARG A 159 26.79 7.47 -5.26
N GLY A 160 27.47 7.81 -4.16
CA GLY A 160 28.35 8.98 -4.11
C GLY A 160 29.52 8.89 -5.10
N ALA A 161 30.16 7.72 -5.20
CA ALA A 161 31.21 7.47 -6.18
C ALA A 161 30.72 7.55 -7.63
N LEU A 162 29.52 7.01 -7.89
CA LEU A 162 28.87 7.07 -9.20
C LEU A 162 28.59 8.51 -9.63
N ILE A 163 28.05 9.32 -8.73
CA ILE A 163 27.76 10.75 -9.00
C ILE A 163 29.08 11.48 -9.31
N LYS A 164 30.14 11.27 -8.50
CA LYS A 164 31.44 11.90 -8.75
C LYS A 164 32.01 11.52 -10.13
N LYS A 165 31.94 10.24 -10.51
CA LYS A 165 32.39 9.78 -11.83
C LYS A 165 31.55 10.38 -12.98
N ARG A 166 30.23 10.44 -12.84
CA ARG A 166 29.35 11.08 -13.83
C ARG A 166 29.68 12.56 -14.00
N THR A 167 29.81 13.29 -12.88
CA THR A 167 30.17 14.72 -12.93
C THR A 167 31.55 14.94 -13.56
N ALA A 168 32.51 14.05 -13.30
CA ALA A 168 33.82 14.14 -13.95
C ALA A 168 33.75 13.88 -15.46
N ALA A 169 32.98 12.87 -15.88
CA ALA A 169 32.72 12.58 -17.29
C ALA A 169 32.03 13.78 -18.00
N ASP A 170 31.01 14.35 -17.37
CA ASP A 170 30.34 15.55 -17.89
C ASP A 170 31.29 16.72 -18.06
N ARG A 171 32.18 16.98 -17.08
CA ARG A 171 33.18 18.03 -17.19
C ARG A 171 34.15 17.82 -18.37
N ILE A 172 34.57 16.58 -18.60
CA ILE A 172 35.46 16.23 -19.74
C ILE A 172 34.69 16.47 -21.04
N PHE A 173 33.43 16.00 -21.12
CA PHE A 173 32.59 16.17 -22.29
C PHE A 173 32.38 17.64 -22.62
N TYR A 174 31.99 18.47 -21.66
CA TYR A 174 31.80 19.91 -21.88
C TYR A 174 33.08 20.65 -22.25
N ARG A 175 34.25 20.21 -21.76
CA ARG A 175 35.51 20.75 -22.21
C ARG A 175 35.76 20.42 -23.70
N ALA A 176 35.47 19.19 -24.11
CA ALA A 176 35.56 18.79 -25.51
C ALA A 176 34.61 19.62 -26.40
N VAL A 177 33.34 19.77 -25.99
CA VAL A 177 32.35 20.63 -26.67
C VAL A 177 32.94 22.03 -26.88
N LYS A 178 33.38 22.69 -25.81
CA LYS A 178 33.95 24.04 -25.89
C LYS A 178 35.17 24.13 -26.84
N LYS A 179 36.04 23.09 -26.81
CA LYS A 179 37.21 23.04 -27.67
C LYS A 179 36.81 22.97 -29.15
N TYR A 180 35.93 22.07 -29.53
CA TYR A 180 35.49 21.92 -30.92
C TYR A 180 34.60 23.07 -31.39
N GLN A 181 33.83 23.66 -30.49
CA GLN A 181 33.07 24.89 -30.78
C GLN A 181 33.98 26.07 -31.12
N ALA A 182 35.06 26.24 -30.35
CA ALA A 182 36.03 27.31 -30.57
C ALA A 182 36.85 27.12 -31.87
N SER A 183 37.01 25.87 -32.32
CA SER A 183 37.68 25.58 -33.62
C SER A 183 36.72 25.58 -34.81
N GLY A 184 35.43 25.85 -34.64
CA GLY A 184 34.45 25.84 -35.72
C GLY A 184 34.16 24.45 -36.32
N MET A 185 34.54 23.38 -35.64
CA MET A 185 34.41 21.99 -36.12
C MET A 185 33.17 21.27 -35.60
N LEU A 186 32.30 21.92 -34.84
CA LEU A 186 31.05 21.31 -34.38
C LEU A 186 30.00 21.37 -35.49
N ALA A 187 29.37 20.21 -35.81
CA ALA A 187 28.21 20.16 -36.68
C ALA A 187 27.01 20.86 -36.05
N ASP A 188 25.97 21.17 -36.82
CA ASP A 188 24.74 21.79 -36.33
C ASP A 188 24.08 21.02 -35.21
N ILE A 189 24.16 19.66 -35.21
CA ILE A 189 23.78 18.82 -34.12
C ILE A 189 24.99 18.58 -33.20
N GLN A 190 25.12 19.41 -32.16
CA GLN A 190 26.30 19.45 -31.32
C GLN A 190 26.46 18.20 -30.41
N GLU A 191 25.38 17.57 -30.01
CA GLU A 191 25.37 16.44 -29.08
C GLU A 191 24.33 15.40 -29.53
N THR A 192 24.73 14.13 -29.57
CA THR A 192 23.83 13.00 -29.85
C THR A 192 24.22 11.79 -29.03
N VAL A 193 23.40 10.76 -29.08
CA VAL A 193 23.67 9.46 -28.43
C VAL A 193 23.85 8.40 -29.50
N HIS A 194 25.03 7.77 -29.49
CA HIS A 194 25.36 6.65 -30.37
C HIS A 194 25.84 5.47 -29.51
N ASP A 195 25.30 4.29 -29.71
CA ASP A 195 25.59 3.08 -28.91
C ASP A 195 25.51 3.32 -27.39
N ASN A 196 24.45 4.02 -26.97
CA ASN A 196 24.22 4.38 -25.56
C ASN A 196 25.33 5.26 -24.94
N LYS A 197 26.14 5.93 -25.76
CA LYS A 197 27.20 6.87 -25.35
C LYS A 197 26.92 8.26 -25.90
N ARG A 198 27.16 9.27 -25.06
CA ARG A 198 27.12 10.67 -25.53
C ARG A 198 28.30 10.90 -26.45
N VAL A 199 28.04 11.36 -27.65
CA VAL A 199 29.05 11.66 -28.67
C VAL A 199 28.88 13.08 -29.18
N LEU A 200 29.97 13.67 -29.67
CA LEU A 200 29.97 14.94 -30.38
C LEU A 200 29.98 14.67 -31.89
N ALA A 201 29.09 15.33 -32.61
CA ALA A 201 29.16 15.36 -34.06
C ALA A 201 30.14 16.46 -34.46
N ILE A 202 31.21 16.06 -35.13
CA ILE A 202 32.21 16.98 -35.69
C ILE A 202 32.16 16.89 -37.20
N GLU A 203 32.30 18.03 -37.87
CA GLU A 203 32.43 18.08 -39.31
C GLU A 203 33.79 17.48 -39.70
N GLY A 204 33.79 16.51 -40.62
CA GLY A 204 35.00 15.95 -41.17
C GLY A 204 35.72 17.00 -42.02
N ALA A 205 37.06 17.04 -41.85
CA ALA A 205 37.91 17.86 -42.71
C ALA A 205 37.96 17.31 -44.13
#